data_a0b1827de7b73ae41f46a8b016ce1fa7
#
_entry.id   a0b1827de7b73ae41f46a8b016ce1fa7
#
_cell.length_a   1.000
_cell.length_b   1.000
_cell.length_c   1.000
_cell.angle_alpha   90.00
_cell.angle_beta   90.00
_cell.angle_gamma   90.00
#
_symmetry.space_group_name_H-M   'P 1'
#
loop_
_entity.id
_entity.type
_entity.pdbx_description
1 polymer ?
#
loop_
_entity_poly.entity_id
_entity_poly.type
_entity_poly.pdbx_seq_one_letter_code
_entity_poly.pdbx_strand_id
1 'polypeptide(L)'
;DGCVLRISNTRSSMLGTFLNVLPLIVAMLLGILLIALAITKATAGRIVEPMNALNLEQPLDNDAYDELAPLLTRMHQQHMQIQNHVHALENARAELEAIMDNMREGMILLDGNNTVLSMNHSAGRIFEMDARQALGHNLLSVSRNADLNDIVQEALCGEDGKLTIRHNDRHYRIFASPVMKEQVVAGTVL
;
A
#
# COMPACT_ATOMS: atom_id res chain seq x y z
N ASP A 1 77.00 -50.52 -56.14
CA ASP A 1 76.22 -49.34 -56.31
C ASP A 1 75.09 -49.28 -55.25
N GLY A 2 75.37 -48.56 -54.19
CA GLY A 2 74.38 -48.42 -53.12
C GLY A 2 73.60 -47.13 -53.23
N CYS A 3 72.33 -47.16 -53.59
CA CYS A 3 71.45 -46.00 -53.57
C CYS A 3 70.90 -45.82 -52.13
N VAL A 4 71.25 -44.69 -51.50
CA VAL A 4 70.74 -44.32 -50.23
C VAL A 4 69.51 -43.39 -50.47
N LEU A 5 68.30 -43.96 -50.19
CA LEU A 5 67.03 -43.17 -50.21
C LEU A 5 66.89 -42.42 -48.91
N ARG A 6 67.03 -41.10 -48.99
CA ARG A 6 66.82 -40.16 -47.89
C ARG A 6 65.34 -39.75 -47.87
N ILE A 7 64.55 -40.35 -47.06
CA ILE A 7 63.14 -39.95 -46.78
C ILE A 7 63.19 -38.80 -45.78
N SER A 8 62.99 -37.57 -46.22
CA SER A 8 62.80 -36.44 -45.36
C SER A 8 61.28 -36.30 -45.05
N ASN A 9 60.90 -36.76 -43.92
CA ASN A 9 59.55 -36.53 -43.39
C ASN A 9 59.48 -35.10 -42.80
N THR A 10 58.88 -34.19 -43.51
CA THR A 10 58.56 -32.84 -43.00
C THR A 10 57.41 -33.03 -42.00
N ARG A 11 57.79 -33.22 -40.75
CA ARG A 11 56.84 -33.18 -39.62
C ARG A 11 56.38 -31.73 -39.51
N SER A 12 55.33 -31.37 -40.29
CA SER A 12 54.60 -30.13 -40.02
C SER A 12 54.08 -30.26 -38.60
N SER A 13 54.68 -29.49 -37.68
CA SER A 13 54.31 -29.59 -36.28
C SER A 13 52.85 -29.22 -36.19
N MET A 14 52.02 -30.12 -35.66
CA MET A 14 50.58 -29.86 -35.39
C MET A 14 50.38 -28.50 -34.64
N LEU A 15 51.38 -28.12 -33.84
CA LEU A 15 51.47 -26.82 -33.17
C LEU A 15 51.52 -25.61 -34.13
N GLY A 16 52.23 -25.75 -35.29
CA GLY A 16 52.29 -24.63 -36.28
C GLY A 16 50.94 -24.38 -36.97
N THR A 17 50.21 -25.48 -37.27
CA THR A 17 48.86 -25.39 -37.84
C THR A 17 47.86 -24.83 -36.83
N PHE A 18 47.97 -25.21 -35.55
CA PHE A 18 47.16 -24.67 -34.48
C PHE A 18 47.39 -23.17 -34.24
N LEU A 19 48.65 -22.72 -34.23
CA LEU A 19 49.02 -21.31 -34.08
C LEU A 19 48.51 -20.43 -35.22
N ASN A 20 48.43 -20.97 -36.44
CA ASN A 20 47.92 -20.22 -37.60
C ASN A 20 46.37 -20.15 -37.64
N VAL A 21 45.66 -21.11 -37.08
CA VAL A 21 44.19 -21.14 -37.06
C VAL A 21 43.63 -20.40 -35.83
N LEU A 22 44.39 -20.36 -34.72
CA LEU A 22 43.98 -19.69 -33.47
C LEU A 22 43.54 -18.25 -33.65
N PRO A 23 44.27 -17.34 -34.35
CA PRO A 23 43.85 -15.96 -34.54
C PRO A 23 42.55 -15.83 -35.34
N LEU A 24 42.30 -16.75 -36.27
CA LEU A 24 41.05 -16.78 -37.04
C LEU A 24 39.85 -17.17 -36.16
N ILE A 25 40.03 -18.12 -35.27
CA ILE A 25 39.00 -18.51 -34.29
C ILE A 25 38.72 -17.37 -33.32
N VAL A 26 39.76 -16.72 -32.81
CA VAL A 26 39.61 -15.56 -31.90
C VAL A 26 38.89 -14.40 -32.58
N ALA A 27 39.26 -14.10 -33.83
CA ALA A 27 38.59 -13.05 -34.60
C ALA A 27 37.11 -13.36 -34.86
N MET A 28 36.77 -14.65 -35.13
CA MET A 28 35.41 -15.09 -35.32
C MET A 28 34.58 -14.97 -33.99
N LEU A 29 35.17 -15.38 -32.87
CA LEU A 29 34.52 -15.26 -31.55
C LEU A 29 34.29 -13.80 -31.15
N LEU A 30 35.27 -12.93 -31.41
CA LEU A 30 35.14 -11.47 -31.21
C LEU A 30 34.04 -10.88 -32.10
N GLY A 31 33.94 -11.31 -33.33
CA GLY A 31 32.88 -10.88 -34.26
C GLY A 31 31.49 -11.29 -33.75
N ILE A 32 31.34 -12.53 -33.32
CA ILE A 32 30.08 -13.02 -32.74
C ILE A 32 29.70 -12.24 -31.46
N LEU A 33 30.68 -11.98 -30.59
CA LEU A 33 30.48 -11.22 -29.37
C LEU A 33 30.04 -9.77 -29.68
N LEU A 34 30.65 -9.11 -30.64
CA LEU A 34 30.27 -7.74 -31.04
C LEU A 34 28.85 -7.70 -31.63
N ILE A 35 28.52 -8.69 -32.47
CA ILE A 35 27.15 -8.81 -33.02
C ILE A 35 26.12 -9.06 -31.90
N ALA A 36 26.43 -9.94 -30.96
CA ALA A 36 25.55 -10.21 -29.81
C ALA A 36 25.32 -8.96 -28.95
N LEU A 37 26.39 -8.20 -28.66
CA LEU A 37 26.30 -6.94 -27.92
C LEU A 37 25.49 -5.87 -28.68
N ALA A 38 25.68 -5.77 -30.01
CA ALA A 38 24.93 -4.84 -30.84
C ALA A 38 23.43 -5.18 -30.87
N ILE A 39 23.07 -6.47 -31.00
CA ILE A 39 21.67 -6.94 -30.97
C ILE A 39 21.06 -6.66 -29.58
N THR A 40 21.77 -7.01 -28.51
CA THR A 40 21.28 -6.79 -27.14
C THR A 40 21.01 -5.30 -26.88
N LYS A 41 21.92 -4.43 -27.29
CA LYS A 41 21.78 -2.98 -27.13
C LYS A 41 20.63 -2.41 -27.98
N ALA A 42 20.47 -2.87 -29.19
CA ALA A 42 19.37 -2.47 -30.08
C ALA A 42 18.00 -2.94 -29.58
N THR A 43 17.92 -4.14 -29.01
CA THR A 43 16.68 -4.71 -28.46
C THR A 43 16.31 -4.02 -27.16
N ALA A 44 17.27 -3.77 -26.28
CA ALA A 44 17.05 -3.07 -25.01
C ALA A 44 16.49 -1.66 -25.22
N GLY A 45 17.07 -0.89 -26.16
CA GLY A 45 16.58 0.47 -26.45
C GLY A 45 15.22 0.51 -27.14
N ARG A 46 14.85 -0.53 -27.89
CA ARG A 46 13.55 -0.55 -28.61
C ARG A 46 12.39 -1.09 -27.80
N ILE A 47 12.62 -1.94 -26.81
CA ILE A 47 11.56 -2.60 -26.04
C ILE A 47 11.51 -2.11 -24.60
N VAL A 48 12.68 -2.01 -23.93
CA VAL A 48 12.71 -1.71 -22.48
C VAL A 48 12.53 -0.23 -22.21
N GLU A 49 13.08 0.64 -23.07
CA GLU A 49 13.02 2.09 -22.88
C GLU A 49 11.58 2.63 -23.00
N PRO A 50 10.78 2.27 -24.02
CA PRO A 50 9.36 2.65 -24.08
C PRO A 50 8.52 2.04 -22.96
N MET A 51 8.86 0.85 -22.49
CA MET A 51 8.12 0.19 -21.39
C MET A 51 8.35 0.88 -20.05
N ASN A 52 9.56 1.42 -19.80
CA ASN A 52 9.86 2.20 -18.61
C ASN A 52 9.33 3.64 -18.66
N ALA A 53 9.04 4.15 -19.85
CA ALA A 53 8.47 5.47 -20.06
C ALA A 53 6.93 5.50 -20.01
N LEU A 54 6.27 4.34 -19.76
CA LEU A 54 4.82 4.26 -19.65
C LEU A 54 4.32 5.11 -18.46
N ASN A 55 3.47 6.08 -18.77
CA ASN A 55 2.76 6.83 -17.74
C ASN A 55 1.57 5.99 -17.24
N LEU A 56 1.69 5.48 -16.01
CA LEU A 56 0.67 4.66 -15.38
C LEU A 56 -0.54 5.47 -14.88
N GLU A 57 -0.38 6.77 -14.72
CA GLU A 57 -1.48 7.67 -14.31
C GLU A 57 -2.40 8.02 -15.48
N GLN A 58 -1.84 8.07 -16.70
CA GLN A 58 -2.57 8.32 -17.93
C GLN A 58 -2.28 7.23 -18.98
N PRO A 59 -2.79 6.01 -18.77
CA PRO A 59 -2.43 4.86 -19.60
C PRO A 59 -2.79 5.00 -21.09
N LEU A 60 -3.82 5.79 -21.42
CA LEU A 60 -4.28 5.99 -22.79
C LEU A 60 -3.47 7.03 -23.59
N ASP A 61 -2.66 7.87 -22.91
CA ASP A 61 -1.82 8.88 -23.56
C ASP A 61 -0.43 8.32 -23.95
N ASN A 62 -0.21 7.02 -23.76
CA ASN A 62 1.03 6.38 -24.15
C ASN A 62 0.99 5.99 -25.62
N ASP A 63 1.97 6.43 -26.42
CA ASP A 63 2.28 5.93 -27.77
C ASP A 63 2.87 4.51 -27.66
N ALA A 64 2.12 3.59 -27.08
CA ALA A 64 2.54 2.21 -26.89
C ALA A 64 2.14 1.36 -28.09
N TYR A 65 2.84 0.22 -28.25
CA TYR A 65 2.51 -0.76 -29.30
C TYR A 65 1.04 -1.18 -29.23
N ASP A 66 0.40 -1.37 -30.37
CA ASP A 66 -1.00 -1.81 -30.49
C ASP A 66 -1.31 -3.07 -29.66
N GLU A 67 -0.30 -3.93 -29.45
CA GLU A 67 -0.42 -5.15 -28.64
C GLU A 67 -0.62 -4.86 -27.14
N LEU A 68 -0.20 -3.70 -26.64
CA LEU A 68 -0.39 -3.28 -25.24
C LEU A 68 -1.71 -2.54 -25.02
N ALA A 69 -2.40 -2.11 -26.05
CA ALA A 69 -3.67 -1.38 -25.95
C ALA A 69 -4.72 -2.07 -25.05
N PRO A 70 -4.94 -3.39 -25.12
CA PRO A 70 -5.91 -4.06 -24.24
C PRO A 70 -5.48 -4.03 -22.76
N LEU A 71 -4.17 -4.08 -22.48
CA LEU A 71 -3.63 -4.00 -21.11
C LEU A 71 -3.80 -2.59 -20.57
N LEU A 72 -3.45 -1.58 -21.35
CA LEU A 72 -3.58 -0.17 -20.98
C LEU A 72 -5.05 0.21 -20.73
N THR A 73 -5.97 -0.29 -21.55
CA THR A 73 -7.41 -0.10 -21.33
C THR A 73 -7.88 -0.72 -20.01
N ARG A 74 -7.43 -1.93 -19.68
CA ARG A 74 -7.74 -2.57 -18.39
C ARG A 74 -7.16 -1.79 -17.21
N MET A 75 -5.93 -1.32 -17.33
CA MET A 75 -5.30 -0.51 -16.29
C MET A 75 -6.06 0.80 -16.08
N HIS A 76 -6.45 1.48 -17.16
CA HIS A 76 -7.27 2.68 -17.07
C HIS A 76 -8.61 2.41 -16.37
N GLN A 77 -9.31 1.33 -16.74
CA GLN A 77 -10.56 0.94 -16.08
C GLN A 77 -10.36 0.67 -14.58
N GLN A 78 -9.30 -0.05 -14.20
CA GLN A 78 -8.97 -0.29 -12.78
C GLN A 78 -8.64 1.00 -12.05
N HIS A 79 -7.87 1.89 -12.65
CA HIS A 79 -7.54 3.19 -12.07
C HIS A 79 -8.81 4.03 -11.82
N MET A 80 -9.69 4.13 -12.80
CA MET A 80 -10.98 4.81 -12.66
C MET A 80 -11.86 4.18 -11.59
N GLN A 81 -11.87 2.84 -11.50
CA GLN A 81 -12.61 2.13 -10.46
C GLN A 81 -12.07 2.43 -9.06
N ILE A 82 -10.75 2.42 -8.88
CA ILE A 82 -10.11 2.78 -7.62
C ILE A 82 -10.44 4.23 -7.24
N GLN A 83 -10.35 5.17 -8.18
CA GLN A 83 -10.69 6.57 -7.94
C GLN A 83 -12.16 6.73 -7.51
N ASN A 84 -13.07 6.06 -8.17
CA ASN A 84 -14.49 6.08 -7.81
C ASN A 84 -14.73 5.50 -6.40
N HIS A 85 -14.02 4.42 -6.01
CA HIS A 85 -14.12 3.88 -4.65
C HIS A 85 -13.54 4.83 -3.61
N VAL A 86 -12.42 5.48 -3.88
CA VAL A 86 -11.83 6.48 -2.98
C VAL A 86 -12.81 7.64 -2.77
N HIS A 87 -13.35 8.21 -3.85
CA HIS A 87 -14.34 9.29 -3.74
C HIS A 87 -15.63 8.86 -3.02
N ALA A 88 -16.10 7.64 -3.24
CA ALA A 88 -17.27 7.11 -2.52
C ALA A 88 -17.01 6.99 -1.01
N LEU A 89 -15.80 6.53 -0.63
CA LEU A 89 -15.39 6.43 0.78
C LEU A 89 -15.24 7.82 1.42
N GLU A 90 -14.63 8.76 0.71
CA GLU A 90 -14.48 10.15 1.18
C GLU A 90 -15.85 10.81 1.40
N ASN A 91 -16.78 10.64 0.45
CA ASN A 91 -18.14 11.16 0.58
C ASN A 91 -18.89 10.52 1.74
N ALA A 92 -18.85 9.19 1.88
CA ALA A 92 -19.49 8.48 2.99
C ALA A 92 -18.91 8.91 4.35
N ARG A 93 -17.59 9.12 4.42
CA ARG A 93 -16.93 9.63 5.63
C ARG A 93 -17.39 11.06 5.95
N ALA A 94 -17.41 11.95 4.95
CA ALA A 94 -17.85 13.33 5.14
C ALA A 94 -19.32 13.41 5.57
N GLU A 95 -20.18 12.54 5.03
CA GLU A 95 -21.59 12.43 5.43
C GLU A 95 -21.72 11.99 6.89
N LEU A 96 -20.97 10.96 7.32
CA LEU A 96 -20.94 10.51 8.72
C LEU A 96 -20.42 11.61 9.65
N GLU A 97 -19.35 12.30 9.30
CA GLU A 97 -18.82 13.42 10.07
C GLU A 97 -19.87 14.55 10.19
N ALA A 98 -20.54 14.88 9.09
CA ALA A 98 -21.60 15.90 9.11
C ALA A 98 -22.80 15.49 9.97
N ILE A 99 -23.20 14.22 9.97
CA ILE A 99 -24.26 13.71 10.85
C ILE A 99 -23.82 13.83 12.30
N MET A 100 -22.62 13.36 12.64
CA MET A 100 -22.08 13.40 14.00
C MET A 100 -21.97 14.85 14.53
N ASP A 101 -21.52 15.78 13.70
CA ASP A 101 -21.35 17.19 14.10
C ASP A 101 -22.68 17.93 14.31
N ASN A 102 -23.73 17.52 13.60
CA ASN A 102 -25.07 18.10 13.75
C ASN A 102 -25.92 17.41 14.82
N MET A 103 -25.47 16.31 15.42
CA MET A 103 -26.19 15.67 16.53
C MET A 103 -26.18 16.58 17.77
N ARG A 104 -27.31 16.68 18.43
CA ARG A 104 -27.43 17.40 19.71
C ARG A 104 -26.89 16.58 20.88
N GLU A 105 -26.91 15.26 20.75
CA GLU A 105 -26.40 14.30 21.71
C GLU A 105 -24.87 14.21 21.59
N GLY A 106 -24.20 14.17 22.75
CA GLY A 106 -22.78 13.91 22.79
C GLY A 106 -22.51 12.45 22.44
N MET A 107 -21.57 12.18 21.56
CA MET A 107 -21.14 10.83 21.20
C MET A 107 -19.64 10.71 21.36
N ILE A 108 -19.21 9.65 22.06
CA ILE A 108 -17.79 9.27 22.20
C ILE A 108 -17.67 7.79 21.83
N LEU A 109 -16.75 7.48 20.94
CA LEU A 109 -16.38 6.10 20.59
C LEU A 109 -15.05 5.77 21.27
N LEU A 110 -15.00 4.67 21.98
CA LEU A 110 -13.83 4.16 22.71
C LEU A 110 -13.39 2.82 22.12
N ASP A 111 -12.08 2.54 22.18
CA ASP A 111 -11.55 1.20 21.95
C ASP A 111 -11.66 0.31 23.20
N GLY A 112 -11.19 -0.96 23.09
CA GLY A 112 -11.18 -1.92 24.19
C GLY A 112 -10.27 -1.53 25.37
N ASN A 113 -9.45 -0.48 25.24
CA ASN A 113 -8.55 0.05 26.28
C ASN A 113 -9.04 1.37 26.87
N ASN A 114 -10.29 1.76 26.61
CA ASN A 114 -10.85 3.06 27.00
C ASN A 114 -10.18 4.26 26.34
N THR A 115 -9.55 4.09 25.18
CA THR A 115 -8.95 5.16 24.40
C THR A 115 -10.00 5.77 23.49
N VAL A 116 -10.07 7.09 23.44
CA VAL A 116 -11.02 7.82 22.58
C VAL A 116 -10.62 7.67 21.13
N LEU A 117 -11.44 6.99 20.33
CA LEU A 117 -11.29 6.85 18.88
C LEU A 117 -11.98 7.99 18.12
N SER A 118 -13.11 8.47 18.64
CA SER A 118 -13.87 9.57 18.05
C SER A 118 -14.71 10.27 19.11
N MET A 119 -14.88 11.57 18.95
CA MET A 119 -15.74 12.39 19.79
C MET A 119 -16.41 13.44 18.90
N ASN A 120 -17.74 13.58 18.98
CA ASN A 120 -18.42 14.63 18.24
C ASN A 120 -18.35 15.98 18.97
N HIS A 121 -18.70 17.05 18.25
CA HIS A 121 -18.66 18.41 18.78
C HIS A 121 -19.55 18.59 20.03
N SER A 122 -20.69 17.93 20.09
CA SER A 122 -21.62 18.02 21.25
C SER A 122 -21.01 17.40 22.51
N ALA A 123 -20.33 16.24 22.39
CA ALA A 123 -19.59 15.65 23.52
C ALA A 123 -18.44 16.57 23.96
N GLY A 124 -17.70 17.14 23.03
CA GLY A 124 -16.65 18.12 23.35
C GLY A 124 -17.17 19.32 24.17
N ARG A 125 -18.36 19.83 23.87
CA ARG A 125 -19.02 20.89 24.65
C ARG A 125 -19.46 20.43 26.03
N ILE A 126 -19.93 19.17 26.17
CA ILE A 126 -20.36 18.62 27.47
C ILE A 126 -19.16 18.45 28.39
N PHE A 127 -18.06 17.92 27.87
CA PHE A 127 -16.84 17.65 28.63
C PHE A 127 -15.84 18.83 28.65
N GLU A 128 -16.20 19.96 28.04
CA GLU A 128 -15.34 21.17 27.94
C GLU A 128 -13.96 20.91 27.38
N MET A 129 -13.87 20.00 26.39
CA MET A 129 -12.65 19.58 25.75
C MET A 129 -12.78 19.65 24.23
N ASP A 130 -11.71 20.06 23.53
CA ASP A 130 -11.67 19.96 22.09
C ASP A 130 -11.66 18.46 21.67
N ALA A 131 -12.61 18.08 20.81
CA ALA A 131 -12.74 16.73 20.32
C ALA A 131 -11.42 16.19 19.73
N ARG A 132 -10.63 17.06 19.06
CA ARG A 132 -9.33 16.67 18.50
C ARG A 132 -8.27 16.39 19.57
N GLN A 133 -8.34 17.07 20.70
CA GLN A 133 -7.43 16.86 21.82
C GLN A 133 -7.76 15.61 22.61
N ALA A 134 -9.03 15.17 22.58
CA ALA A 134 -9.46 13.94 23.23
C ALA A 134 -8.99 12.67 22.49
N LEU A 135 -8.77 12.76 21.16
CA LEU A 135 -8.38 11.61 20.34
C LEU A 135 -7.08 10.97 20.82
N GLY A 136 -7.08 9.64 20.94
CA GLY A 136 -5.92 8.87 21.38
C GLY A 136 -5.63 8.96 22.88
N HIS A 137 -6.41 9.71 23.64
CA HIS A 137 -6.30 9.78 25.09
C HIS A 137 -7.28 8.84 25.78
N ASN A 138 -6.93 8.38 26.98
CA ASN A 138 -7.82 7.56 27.78
C ASN A 138 -9.00 8.40 28.28
N LEU A 139 -10.20 7.80 28.37
CA LEU A 139 -11.42 8.46 28.83
C LEU A 139 -11.26 9.13 30.20
N LEU A 140 -10.47 8.56 31.12
CA LEU A 140 -10.18 9.14 32.43
C LEU A 140 -9.45 10.49 32.37
N SER A 141 -8.73 10.77 31.26
CA SER A 141 -8.12 12.09 31.04
C SER A 141 -9.12 13.12 30.49
N VAL A 142 -10.20 12.63 29.85
CA VAL A 142 -11.31 13.46 29.35
C VAL A 142 -12.32 13.76 30.47
N SER A 143 -12.62 12.76 31.27
CA SER A 143 -13.55 12.89 32.43
C SER A 143 -13.00 12.13 33.63
N ARG A 144 -12.77 12.85 34.75
CA ARG A 144 -12.31 12.27 36.00
C ARG A 144 -13.45 11.64 36.82
N ASN A 145 -14.54 11.25 36.19
CA ASN A 145 -15.70 10.65 36.85
C ASN A 145 -15.51 9.11 36.91
N ALA A 146 -15.42 8.56 38.12
CA ALA A 146 -15.24 7.11 38.32
C ALA A 146 -16.48 6.34 37.84
N ASP A 147 -17.70 6.84 38.11
CA ASP A 147 -18.94 6.16 37.72
C ASP A 147 -19.05 6.05 36.18
N LEU A 148 -18.49 7.03 35.44
CA LEU A 148 -18.42 6.95 33.98
C LEU A 148 -17.50 5.83 33.51
N ASN A 149 -16.39 5.64 34.21
CA ASN A 149 -15.48 4.55 33.89
C ASN A 149 -16.12 3.18 34.17
N ASP A 150 -16.89 3.07 35.24
CA ASP A 150 -17.55 1.82 35.63
C ASP A 150 -18.55 1.38 34.57
N ILE A 151 -19.42 2.26 34.07
CA ILE A 151 -20.36 1.92 32.99
C ILE A 151 -19.68 1.57 31.67
N VAL A 152 -18.51 2.16 31.41
CA VAL A 152 -17.71 1.80 30.23
C VAL A 152 -17.12 0.39 30.39
N GLN A 153 -16.69 0.02 31.60
CA GLN A 153 -16.21 -1.35 31.86
C GLN A 153 -17.35 -2.37 31.71
N GLU A 154 -18.58 -2.05 32.19
CA GLU A 154 -19.77 -2.88 31.97
C GLU A 154 -20.01 -3.09 30.47
N ALA A 155 -19.94 -2.00 29.67
CA ALA A 155 -20.11 -2.09 28.22
C ALA A 155 -19.00 -2.91 27.54
N LEU A 156 -17.75 -2.81 28.00
CA LEU A 156 -16.66 -3.65 27.49
C LEU A 156 -16.85 -5.15 27.86
N CYS A 157 -17.59 -5.45 28.94
CA CYS A 157 -18.00 -6.82 29.25
C CYS A 157 -19.20 -7.30 28.44
N GLY A 158 -19.81 -6.44 27.60
CA GLY A 158 -20.94 -6.76 26.72
C GLY A 158 -22.30 -6.40 27.28
N GLU A 159 -22.37 -5.62 28.36
CA GLU A 159 -23.62 -5.18 29.02
C GLU A 159 -23.82 -3.67 28.77
N ASP A 160 -25.08 -3.25 28.56
CA ASP A 160 -25.37 -1.81 28.42
C ASP A 160 -25.30 -1.11 29.80
N GLY A 161 -24.50 -0.07 29.90
CA GLY A 161 -24.37 0.78 31.06
C GLY A 161 -25.23 2.04 30.96
N LYS A 162 -25.72 2.54 32.10
CA LYS A 162 -26.50 3.77 32.17
C LYS A 162 -26.17 4.56 33.42
N LEU A 163 -25.86 5.84 33.22
CA LEU A 163 -25.46 6.75 34.28
C LEU A 163 -26.19 8.09 34.13
N THR A 164 -26.51 8.75 35.24
CA THR A 164 -26.93 10.15 35.25
C THR A 164 -25.92 10.96 36.03
N ILE A 165 -25.28 11.90 35.36
CA ILE A 165 -24.31 12.82 35.98
C ILE A 165 -24.89 14.23 36.05
N ARG A 166 -24.45 14.96 37.07
CA ARG A 166 -24.68 16.42 37.16
C ARG A 166 -23.35 17.10 36.78
N HIS A 167 -23.40 17.90 35.70
CA HIS A 167 -22.27 18.69 35.25
C HIS A 167 -22.75 20.10 34.89
N ASN A 168 -22.09 21.15 35.42
CA ASN A 168 -22.46 22.56 35.22
C ASN A 168 -23.95 22.84 35.39
N ASP A 169 -24.52 22.41 36.53
CA ASP A 169 -25.94 22.55 36.88
C ASP A 169 -26.94 21.95 35.90
N ARG A 170 -26.45 21.09 35.00
CA ARG A 170 -27.28 20.31 34.09
C ARG A 170 -27.17 18.83 34.42
N HIS A 171 -28.27 18.10 34.19
CA HIS A 171 -28.30 16.66 34.31
C HIS A 171 -28.11 16.05 32.92
N TYR A 172 -27.08 15.22 32.79
CA TYR A 172 -26.82 14.45 31.58
C TYR A 172 -27.09 12.96 31.87
N ARG A 173 -27.82 12.34 30.97
CA ARG A 173 -27.99 10.89 30.98
C ARG A 173 -27.04 10.31 29.96
N ILE A 174 -26.19 9.43 30.42
CA ILE A 174 -25.16 8.77 29.61
C ILE A 174 -25.55 7.30 29.45
N PHE A 175 -25.40 6.81 28.25
CA PHE A 175 -25.57 5.40 27.92
C PHE A 175 -24.23 4.90 27.39
N ALA A 176 -23.78 3.75 27.88
CA ALA A 176 -22.61 3.06 27.38
C ALA A 176 -23.07 1.76 26.72
N SER A 177 -22.82 1.59 25.45
CA SER A 177 -23.21 0.38 24.73
C SER A 177 -22.00 -0.27 24.06
N PRO A 178 -21.91 -1.62 24.07
CA PRO A 178 -20.81 -2.34 23.45
C PRO A 178 -20.84 -2.20 21.93
N VAL A 179 -19.69 -1.97 21.32
CA VAL A 179 -19.51 -2.02 19.87
C VAL A 179 -18.98 -3.40 19.50
N MET A 180 -19.81 -4.18 18.81
CA MET A 180 -19.48 -5.54 18.41
C MET A 180 -18.79 -5.56 17.04
N LYS A 181 -17.70 -6.31 16.94
CA LYS A 181 -17.05 -6.65 15.68
C LYS A 181 -16.75 -8.13 15.66
N GLU A 182 -17.26 -8.85 14.66
CA GLU A 182 -17.04 -10.30 14.52
C GLU A 182 -17.38 -11.11 15.80
N GLN A 183 -18.44 -10.73 16.50
CA GLN A 183 -18.91 -11.33 17.78
C GLN A 183 -17.99 -11.06 19.01
N VAL A 184 -17.06 -10.15 18.89
CA VAL A 184 -16.20 -9.71 20.00
C VAL A 184 -16.47 -8.23 20.27
N VAL A 185 -16.46 -7.83 21.54
CA VAL A 185 -16.55 -6.41 21.91
C VAL A 185 -15.28 -5.72 21.50
N ALA A 186 -15.38 -4.82 20.52
CA ALA A 186 -14.26 -4.06 19.97
C ALA A 186 -14.06 -2.72 20.68
N GLY A 187 -15.06 -2.25 21.41
CA GLY A 187 -15.05 -0.98 22.12
C GLY A 187 -16.41 -0.62 22.67
N THR A 188 -16.59 0.65 23.02
CA THR A 188 -17.83 1.17 23.62
C THR A 188 -18.22 2.49 22.96
N VAL A 189 -19.52 2.72 22.78
CA VAL A 189 -20.08 4.01 22.42
C VAL A 189 -20.83 4.63 23.61
N LEU A 190 -20.55 5.89 23.87
CA LEU A 190 -21.22 6.71 24.89
C LEU A 190 -22.09 7.74 24.22
#